data_9e91aadd877812f9798e3c7709c9caea
#
_entry.id   9e91aadd877812f9798e3c7709c9caea
#
_cell.length_a   1.000
_cell.length_b   1.000
_cell.length_c   1.000
_cell.angle_alpha   90.00
_cell.angle_beta   90.00
_cell.angle_gamma   90.00
#
_symmetry.space_group_name_H-M   'P 1'
#
loop_
_entity.id
_entity.type
_entity.pdbx_description
1 polymer ?
#
loop_
_entity_poly.entity_id
_entity_poly.type
_entity_poly.pdbx_seq_one_letter_code
_entity_poly.pdbx_strand_id
1 'polypeptide(L)'
;MSYYIAYNSNLGNILVGISDQEIPTIDGVTVEIRDGNMPDMSRWAWNTAILDFYEKPRRRLTKLEFMNRFTDTELANIYSVAKSSVMVEVWLEKLNAASPESDGTSVDLDDPRTVAGIQSLEASGLISTGRAAEILA
;
A
#
# COMPACT_ATOMS: atom_id res chain seq x y z
N MET A 1 -22.02 -11.63 13.63
CA MET A 1 -21.32 -12.37 12.58
C MET A 1 -20.07 -12.99 13.17
N SER A 2 -19.61 -14.08 12.61
CA SER A 2 -18.39 -14.75 13.03
C SER A 2 -17.54 -15.09 11.81
N TYR A 3 -16.25 -15.26 12.02
CA TYR A 3 -15.31 -15.71 11.00
C TYR A 3 -14.32 -16.69 11.61
N TYR A 4 -13.69 -17.48 10.75
CA TYR A 4 -12.73 -18.52 11.12
C TYR A 4 -11.33 -18.06 10.77
N ILE A 5 -10.38 -18.34 11.68
CA ILE A 5 -8.95 -18.07 11.47
C ILE A 5 -8.24 -19.41 11.57
N ALA A 6 -7.35 -19.68 10.62
CA ALA A 6 -6.48 -20.85 10.67
C ALA A 6 -5.01 -20.39 10.68
N TYR A 7 -4.24 -20.84 11.65
CA TYR A 7 -2.81 -20.58 11.72
C TYR A 7 -2.03 -21.86 12.05
N ASN A 8 -0.79 -21.93 11.58
CA ASN A 8 0.07 -23.09 11.78
C ASN A 8 0.96 -22.89 12.98
N SER A 9 0.61 -23.55 14.11
CA SER A 9 1.37 -23.46 15.36
C SER A 9 2.75 -24.12 15.27
N ASN A 10 2.96 -25.05 14.36
CA ASN A 10 4.26 -25.70 14.14
C ASN A 10 5.23 -24.82 13.34
N LEU A 11 4.73 -23.81 12.64
CA LEU A 11 5.50 -22.87 11.83
C LEU A 11 5.49 -21.45 12.40
N GLY A 12 5.49 -21.31 13.73
CA GLY A 12 5.54 -20.01 14.38
C GLY A 12 4.25 -19.20 14.29
N ASN A 13 3.10 -19.89 14.25
CA ASN A 13 1.75 -19.30 14.20
C ASN A 13 1.46 -18.48 12.92
N ILE A 14 2.10 -18.86 11.82
CA ILE A 14 1.85 -18.21 10.52
C ILE A 14 0.39 -18.40 10.11
N LEU A 15 -0.26 -17.32 9.69
CA LEU A 15 -1.63 -17.37 9.18
C LEU A 15 -1.69 -18.22 7.92
N VAL A 16 -2.55 -19.24 7.95
CA VAL A 16 -2.82 -20.13 6.81
C VAL A 16 -4.00 -19.63 6.01
N GLY A 17 -5.03 -19.15 6.70
CA GLY A 17 -6.23 -18.65 6.03
C GLY A 17 -7.20 -17.97 6.98
N ILE A 18 -8.15 -17.26 6.39
CA ILE A 18 -9.25 -16.60 7.05
C ILE A 18 -10.49 -16.77 6.17
N SER A 19 -11.63 -17.06 6.78
CA SER A 19 -12.87 -17.36 6.03
C SER A 19 -14.10 -17.03 6.84
N ASP A 20 -15.17 -16.64 6.19
CA ASP A 20 -16.51 -16.56 6.77
C ASP A 20 -17.22 -17.91 6.79
N GLN A 21 -16.60 -18.93 6.19
CA GLN A 21 -17.07 -20.32 6.19
C GLN A 21 -16.21 -21.17 7.12
N GLU A 22 -16.79 -22.24 7.63
CA GLU A 22 -16.06 -23.19 8.49
C GLU A 22 -14.82 -23.74 7.79
N ILE A 23 -13.68 -23.65 8.48
CA ILE A 23 -12.41 -24.19 7.99
C ILE A 23 -12.27 -25.63 8.50
N PRO A 24 -12.03 -26.61 7.63
CA PRO A 24 -11.80 -28.01 8.05
C PRO A 24 -10.57 -28.14 8.95
N THR A 25 -10.63 -29.09 9.88
CA THR A 25 -9.47 -29.41 10.74
C THR A 25 -8.35 -30.02 9.90
N ILE A 26 -7.15 -29.46 10.03
CA ILE A 26 -5.93 -29.90 9.32
C ILE A 26 -4.84 -30.11 10.39
N ASP A 27 -4.03 -31.16 10.23
CA ASP A 27 -2.92 -31.44 11.14
C ASP A 27 -1.92 -30.29 11.17
N GLY A 28 -1.54 -29.87 12.39
CA GLY A 28 -0.62 -28.76 12.60
C GLY A 28 -1.24 -27.37 12.46
N VAL A 29 -2.52 -27.29 12.10
CA VAL A 29 -3.25 -26.03 11.96
C VAL A 29 -4.26 -25.89 13.09
N THR A 30 -4.20 -24.78 13.79
CA THR A 30 -5.19 -24.38 14.78
C THR A 30 -6.26 -23.52 14.11
N VAL A 31 -7.51 -23.87 14.34
CA VAL A 31 -8.66 -23.09 13.84
C VAL A 31 -9.36 -22.45 15.02
N GLU A 32 -9.56 -21.14 14.95
CA GLU A 32 -10.31 -20.35 15.92
C GLU A 32 -11.51 -19.68 15.26
N ILE A 33 -12.57 -19.51 16.03
CA ILE A 33 -13.76 -18.74 15.63
C ILE A 33 -13.71 -17.42 16.37
N ARG A 34 -13.90 -16.31 15.66
CA ARG A 34 -13.97 -14.97 16.25
C ARG A 34 -15.27 -14.27 15.87
N ASP A 35 -15.82 -13.56 16.82
CA ASP A 35 -17.00 -12.74 16.59
C ASP A 35 -16.64 -11.42 15.91
N GLY A 36 -17.55 -10.94 15.09
CA GLY A 36 -17.41 -9.67 14.38
C GLY A 36 -17.20 -9.84 12.88
N ASN A 37 -16.82 -8.77 12.25
CA ASN A 37 -16.53 -8.78 10.82
C ASN A 37 -15.13 -9.30 10.54
N MET A 38 -15.03 -10.11 9.49
CA MET A 38 -13.73 -10.59 9.00
C MET A 38 -12.86 -9.40 8.58
N PRO A 39 -11.59 -9.32 9.05
CA PRO A 39 -10.71 -8.24 8.67
C PRO A 39 -10.45 -8.18 7.17
N ASP A 40 -10.41 -6.96 6.63
CA ASP A 40 -9.96 -6.71 5.27
C ASP A 40 -8.43 -6.80 5.22
N MET A 41 -7.91 -7.88 4.61
CA MET A 41 -6.47 -8.15 4.56
C MET A 41 -5.69 -7.17 3.69
N SER A 42 -6.36 -6.27 2.98
CA SER A 42 -5.68 -5.13 2.35
C SER A 42 -5.24 -4.07 3.37
N ARG A 43 -5.91 -4.00 4.53
CA ARG A 43 -5.70 -3.02 5.60
C ARG A 43 -5.11 -3.62 6.87
N TRP A 44 -5.37 -4.90 7.11
CA TRP A 44 -4.99 -5.61 8.33
C TRP A 44 -3.93 -6.67 8.04
N ALA A 45 -3.10 -6.96 9.03
CA ALA A 45 -2.11 -8.02 8.97
C ALA A 45 -2.18 -8.87 10.23
N TRP A 46 -1.70 -10.09 10.11
CA TRP A 46 -1.65 -11.04 11.23
C TRP A 46 -0.35 -10.88 12.01
N ASN A 47 -0.44 -10.74 13.34
CA ASN A 47 0.71 -10.74 14.23
C ASN A 47 0.86 -12.12 14.87
N THR A 48 1.92 -12.82 14.53
CA THR A 48 2.20 -14.18 15.00
C THR A 48 2.50 -14.25 16.50
N ALA A 49 2.97 -13.17 17.09
CA ALA A 49 3.34 -13.12 18.52
C ALA A 49 2.11 -12.98 19.43
N ILE A 50 1.13 -12.18 19.02
CA ILE A 50 -0.07 -11.94 19.83
C ILE A 50 -1.29 -12.72 19.34
N LEU A 51 -1.17 -13.46 18.23
CA LEU A 51 -2.25 -14.23 17.62
C LEU A 51 -3.48 -13.36 17.34
N ASP A 52 -3.26 -12.18 16.77
CA ASP A 52 -4.32 -11.23 16.45
C ASP A 52 -3.96 -10.37 15.25
N PHE A 53 -4.97 -9.71 14.71
CA PHE A 53 -4.79 -8.77 13.61
C PHE A 53 -4.42 -7.38 14.12
N TYR A 54 -3.60 -6.67 13.36
CA TYR A 54 -3.32 -5.26 13.57
C TYR A 54 -3.51 -4.49 12.27
N GLU A 55 -3.93 -3.25 12.37
CA GLU A 55 -4.06 -2.39 11.20
C GLU A 55 -2.67 -1.98 10.69
N LYS A 56 -2.41 -2.22 9.41
CA LYS A 56 -1.14 -1.82 8.78
C LYS A 56 -1.00 -0.30 8.85
N PRO A 57 0.19 0.23 9.19
CA PRO A 57 0.45 1.65 9.09
C PRO A 57 0.15 2.15 7.67
N ARG A 58 -0.70 3.16 7.56
CA ARG A 58 -0.99 3.78 6.27
C ARG A 58 0.09 4.82 5.97
N ARG A 59 0.75 4.67 4.84
CA ARG A 59 1.70 5.64 4.34
C ARG A 59 1.02 6.55 3.32
N ARG A 60 0.09 7.36 3.81
CA ARG A 60 -0.69 8.29 2.99
C ARG A 60 -0.24 9.72 3.25
N LEU A 61 -0.14 10.48 2.17
CA LEU A 61 0.28 11.87 2.19
C LEU A 61 -0.78 12.77 1.57
N THR A 62 -0.80 14.02 1.98
CA THR A 62 -1.47 15.05 1.19
C THR A 62 -0.70 15.21 -0.12
N LYS A 63 -1.34 15.78 -1.14
CA LYS A 63 -0.68 16.09 -2.40
C LYS A 63 0.54 17.00 -2.20
N LEU A 64 0.43 18.01 -1.36
CA LEU A 64 1.53 18.90 -1.07
C LEU A 64 2.70 18.19 -0.39
N GLU A 65 2.44 17.35 0.60
CA GLU A 65 3.46 16.55 1.27
C GLU A 65 4.17 15.61 0.28
N PHE A 66 3.40 15.00 -0.62
CA PHE A 66 3.97 14.14 -1.67
C PHE A 66 4.86 14.94 -2.62
N MET A 67 4.38 16.08 -3.10
CA MET A 67 5.17 16.97 -3.99
C MET A 67 6.44 17.47 -3.32
N ASN A 68 6.40 17.71 -2.01
CA ASN A 68 7.56 18.15 -1.26
C ASN A 68 8.66 17.08 -1.08
N ARG A 69 8.37 15.84 -1.42
CA ARG A 69 9.40 14.77 -1.46
C ARG A 69 10.31 14.87 -2.68
N PHE A 70 9.89 15.61 -3.69
CA PHE A 70 10.72 15.94 -4.86
C PHE A 70 11.46 17.25 -4.63
N THR A 71 12.62 17.39 -5.26
CA THR A 71 13.28 18.70 -5.34
C THR A 71 12.58 19.58 -6.37
N ASP A 72 12.76 20.90 -6.27
CA ASP A 72 12.19 21.83 -7.24
C ASP A 72 12.70 21.55 -8.67
N THR A 73 13.97 21.16 -8.80
CA THR A 73 14.57 20.77 -10.08
C THR A 73 13.91 19.51 -10.64
N GLU A 74 13.67 18.49 -9.81
CA GLU A 74 12.96 17.28 -10.21
C GLU A 74 11.56 17.59 -10.70
N LEU A 75 10.80 18.41 -9.96
CA LEU A 75 9.45 18.82 -10.36
C LEU A 75 9.46 19.62 -11.67
N ALA A 76 10.40 20.54 -11.84
CA ALA A 76 10.53 21.31 -13.07
C ALA A 76 10.79 20.42 -14.27
N ASN A 77 11.64 19.39 -14.12
CA ASN A 77 11.92 18.41 -15.17
C ASN A 77 10.67 17.56 -15.51
N ILE A 78 9.93 17.11 -14.49
CA ILE A 78 8.71 16.33 -14.67
C ILE A 78 7.66 17.13 -15.46
N TYR A 79 7.39 18.36 -15.04
CA TYR A 79 6.43 19.23 -15.72
C TYR A 79 6.87 19.62 -17.13
N SER A 80 8.18 19.81 -17.34
CA SER A 80 8.73 20.09 -18.66
C SER A 80 8.53 18.92 -19.62
N VAL A 81 8.78 17.69 -19.16
CA VAL A 81 8.58 16.47 -19.96
C VAL A 81 7.10 16.19 -20.19
N ALA A 82 6.24 16.53 -19.26
CA ALA A 82 4.78 16.36 -19.41
C ALA A 82 4.22 17.08 -20.65
N LYS A 83 4.85 18.16 -21.07
CA LYS A 83 4.46 18.91 -22.28
C LYS A 83 4.67 18.11 -23.57
N SER A 84 5.55 17.13 -23.56
CA SER A 84 5.88 16.29 -24.72
C SER A 84 5.64 14.80 -24.50
N SER A 85 5.36 14.37 -23.28
CA SER A 85 5.08 12.98 -22.92
C SER A 85 3.66 12.83 -22.39
N VAL A 86 2.79 12.21 -23.17
CA VAL A 86 1.41 11.92 -22.77
C VAL A 86 1.35 11.05 -21.52
N MET A 87 2.27 10.13 -21.35
CA MET A 87 2.30 9.24 -20.17
C MET A 87 2.55 10.01 -18.87
N VAL A 88 3.50 10.95 -18.88
CA VAL A 88 3.80 11.81 -17.73
C VAL A 88 2.63 12.78 -17.47
N GLU A 89 2.06 13.35 -18.52
CA GLU A 89 0.89 14.23 -18.41
C GLU A 89 -0.30 13.51 -17.76
N VAL A 90 -0.63 12.30 -18.23
CA VAL A 90 -1.72 11.48 -17.68
C VAL A 90 -1.46 11.13 -16.21
N TRP A 91 -0.23 10.82 -15.86
CA TRP A 91 0.14 10.53 -14.47
C TRP A 91 -0.08 11.75 -13.56
N LEU A 92 0.36 12.93 -14.01
CA LEU A 92 0.14 14.20 -13.29
C LEU A 92 -1.35 14.56 -13.18
N GLU A 93 -2.11 14.35 -14.23
CA GLU A 93 -3.56 14.60 -14.21
C GLU A 93 -4.27 13.69 -13.23
N LYS A 94 -3.93 12.41 -13.19
CA LYS A 94 -4.48 11.46 -12.20
C LYS A 94 -4.13 11.85 -10.77
N LEU A 95 -2.90 12.28 -10.54
CA LEU A 95 -2.46 12.77 -9.24
C LEU A 95 -3.26 14.01 -8.81
N ASN A 96 -3.47 14.95 -9.74
CA ASN A 96 -4.22 16.18 -9.50
C ASN A 96 -5.72 15.93 -9.31
N ALA A 97 -6.28 14.95 -10.00
CA ALA A 97 -7.70 14.62 -9.95
C ALA A 97 -8.08 13.74 -8.75
N ALA A 98 -7.11 13.14 -8.06
CA ALA A 98 -7.36 12.29 -6.91
C ALA A 98 -8.06 13.09 -5.80
N SER A 99 -9.25 12.62 -5.40
CA SER A 99 -9.99 13.24 -4.31
C SER A 99 -9.34 12.90 -2.96
N PRO A 100 -9.12 13.89 -2.09
CA PRO A 100 -8.61 13.63 -0.76
C PRO A 100 -9.62 12.86 0.09
N GLU A 101 -9.12 11.99 0.96
CA GLU A 101 -9.92 11.35 2.00
C GLU A 101 -10.26 12.37 3.13
N SER A 102 -11.03 11.93 4.13
CA SER A 102 -11.46 12.80 5.24
C SER A 102 -10.31 13.42 6.03
N ASP A 103 -9.13 12.79 6.03
CA ASP A 103 -7.90 13.31 6.65
C ASP A 103 -7.09 14.25 5.73
N GLY A 104 -7.57 14.53 4.53
CA GLY A 104 -6.91 15.38 3.53
C GLY A 104 -5.86 14.66 2.68
N THR A 105 -5.59 13.37 2.94
CA THR A 105 -4.61 12.62 2.15
C THR A 105 -5.20 12.10 0.86
N SER A 106 -4.44 12.17 -0.23
CA SER A 106 -4.87 11.67 -1.55
C SER A 106 -3.84 10.77 -2.21
N VAL A 107 -2.63 10.69 -1.68
CA VAL A 107 -1.54 9.89 -2.24
C VAL A 107 -1.18 8.76 -1.27
N ASP A 108 -1.30 7.53 -1.72
CA ASP A 108 -0.90 6.34 -0.97
C ASP A 108 0.42 5.82 -1.54
N LEU A 109 1.48 5.87 -0.73
CA LEU A 109 2.81 5.39 -1.12
C LEU A 109 2.88 3.87 -1.33
N ASP A 110 1.91 3.13 -0.83
CA ASP A 110 1.82 1.68 -1.00
C ASP A 110 0.92 1.27 -2.19
N ASP A 111 0.25 2.22 -2.82
CA ASP A 111 -0.54 1.95 -4.04
C ASP A 111 0.40 1.55 -5.18
N PRO A 112 0.20 0.37 -5.81
CA PRO A 112 1.05 -0.08 -6.93
C PRO A 112 1.16 0.94 -8.06
N ARG A 113 0.13 1.73 -8.30
CA ARG A 113 0.14 2.78 -9.34
C ARG A 113 1.06 3.94 -8.97
N THR A 114 1.09 4.33 -7.69
CA THR A 114 2.02 5.34 -7.19
C THR A 114 3.45 4.84 -7.29
N VAL A 115 3.71 3.62 -6.84
CA VAL A 115 5.05 2.99 -6.91
C VAL A 115 5.53 2.90 -8.36
N ALA A 116 4.70 2.37 -9.25
CA ALA A 116 5.05 2.22 -10.66
C ALA A 116 5.31 3.58 -11.35
N GLY A 117 4.51 4.59 -11.02
CA GLY A 117 4.68 5.94 -11.55
C GLY A 117 6.04 6.54 -11.16
N ILE A 118 6.41 6.45 -9.89
CA ILE A 118 7.70 6.99 -9.40
C ILE A 118 8.88 6.19 -9.96
N GLN A 119 8.77 4.87 -10.02
CA GLN A 119 9.80 4.03 -10.64
C GLN A 119 9.99 4.34 -12.13
N SER A 120 8.91 4.66 -12.84
CA SER A 120 8.97 5.10 -14.24
C SER A 120 9.69 6.43 -14.42
N LEU A 121 9.53 7.37 -13.49
CA LEU A 121 10.26 8.64 -13.49
C LEU A 121 11.76 8.40 -13.34
N GLU A 122 12.16 7.50 -12.47
CA GLU A 122 13.57 7.12 -12.30
C GLU A 122 14.12 6.44 -13.56
N ALA A 123 13.39 5.48 -14.13
CA ALA A 123 13.78 4.78 -15.35
C ALA A 123 13.92 5.73 -16.55
N SER A 124 13.13 6.79 -16.60
CA SER A 124 13.17 7.82 -17.64
C SER A 124 14.26 8.88 -17.41
N GLY A 125 14.97 8.83 -16.29
CA GLY A 125 16.00 9.81 -15.94
C GLY A 125 15.49 11.16 -15.45
N LEU A 126 14.20 11.29 -15.16
CA LEU A 126 13.60 12.51 -14.62
C LEU A 126 13.95 12.73 -13.15
N ILE A 127 14.22 11.65 -12.44
CA ILE A 127 14.82 11.63 -11.10
C ILE A 127 16.05 10.74 -11.14
N SER A 128 17.02 11.00 -10.28
CA SER A 128 18.28 10.27 -10.24
C SER A 128 18.08 8.82 -9.76
N THR A 129 19.03 7.95 -10.11
CA THR A 129 19.03 6.56 -9.64
C THR A 129 19.03 6.50 -8.11
N GLY A 130 18.12 5.72 -7.54
CA GLY A 130 17.91 5.58 -6.08
C GLY A 130 16.90 6.56 -5.50
N ARG A 131 16.48 7.60 -6.23
CA ARG A 131 15.50 8.58 -5.73
C ARG A 131 14.11 8.00 -5.53
N ALA A 132 13.69 7.04 -6.39
CA ALA A 132 12.39 6.38 -6.23
C ALA A 132 12.26 5.75 -4.84
N ALA A 133 13.27 5.05 -4.36
CA ALA A 133 13.28 4.45 -3.03
C ALA A 133 13.23 5.51 -1.92
N GLU A 134 13.91 6.64 -2.07
CA GLU A 134 13.88 7.75 -1.11
C GLU A 134 12.50 8.42 -1.05
N ILE A 135 11.89 8.66 -2.19
CA ILE A 135 10.56 9.29 -2.28
C ILE A 135 9.48 8.37 -1.70
N LEU A 136 9.61 7.07 -1.89
CA LEU A 136 8.66 6.05 -1.41
C LEU A 136 8.93 5.61 0.04
N ALA A 137 9.99 6.06 0.64
CA ALA A 137 10.38 5.66 1.99
C ALA A 137 9.40 6.10 3.10
#